data_a2a7d83a24b4b34d1b6b5462ed167d0b
#
_entry.id   a2a7d83a24b4b34d1b6b5462ed167d0b
#
_cell.length_a   1.000
_cell.length_b   1.000
_cell.length_c   1.000
_cell.angle_alpha   90.00
_cell.angle_beta   90.00
_cell.angle_gamma   90.00
#
_symmetry.space_group_name_H-M   'P 1'
#
loop_
_entity.id
_entity.type
_entity.pdbx_description
1 polymer ?
#
loop_
_entity_poly.entity_id
_entity_poly.type
_entity_poly.pdbx_seq_one_letter_code
_entity_poly.pdbx_strand_id
1 'polypeptide(L)'
;IIPDRNKTLYDGVKAFGASTMKKGDTMAKMYFESIGKHYGVKIKDVPIKKLPKEFLDKILYGTGTEEIDFEYSSPSGVRKFKAPFEGVIPTLERRHNETKSQGMREFYEMYMSDSDCPECHGSRLNKNSLAVKVGSKNIKELTDMQITGIKDYINSLELSKKDEMIAGQIVKELNTRLQFLIDVGLDYLTLSRSAGRLSGGEEQRIRLATQIGSGLTGVLYIIYE
;
A
#
# COMPACT_ATOMS: atom_id res chain seq x y z
N ILE A 1 -2.09 10.01 -8.77
CA ILE A 1 -1.16 10.78 -9.62
C ILE A 1 -1.91 11.77 -10.51
N ILE A 2 -3.02 11.36 -11.14
CA ILE A 2 -3.89 12.20 -11.94
C ILE A 2 -5.27 12.29 -11.26
N PRO A 3 -5.46 13.23 -10.32
CA PRO A 3 -6.73 13.31 -9.58
C PRO A 3 -7.89 13.89 -10.42
N ASP A 4 -7.59 14.69 -11.45
CA ASP A 4 -8.59 15.34 -12.30
C ASP A 4 -8.17 15.30 -13.77
N ARG A 5 -8.85 14.48 -14.55
CA ARG A 5 -8.61 14.33 -16.00
C ARG A 5 -9.15 15.47 -16.86
N ASN A 6 -9.90 16.42 -16.28
CA ASN A 6 -10.31 17.64 -16.99
C ASN A 6 -9.20 18.68 -17.06
N LYS A 7 -8.15 18.54 -16.25
CA LYS A 7 -6.96 19.40 -16.27
C LYS A 7 -5.98 18.98 -17.36
N THR A 8 -5.09 19.89 -17.72
CA THR A 8 -3.96 19.59 -18.62
C THR A 8 -2.88 18.79 -17.89
N LEU A 9 -1.92 18.23 -18.62
CA LEU A 9 -0.75 17.56 -18.00
C LEU A 9 0.02 18.48 -17.05
N TYR A 10 0.08 19.78 -17.34
CA TYR A 10 0.78 20.77 -16.52
C TYR A 10 0.13 20.98 -15.13
N ASP A 11 -1.17 20.74 -15.02
CA ASP A 11 -1.93 20.92 -13.78
C ASP A 11 -2.33 19.61 -13.13
N GLY A 12 -2.48 18.56 -13.94
CA GLY A 12 -3.05 17.29 -13.53
C GLY A 12 -2.04 16.36 -12.89
N VAL A 13 -0.75 16.44 -13.26
CA VAL A 13 0.30 15.53 -12.76
C VAL A 13 1.08 16.20 -11.62
N LYS A 14 0.42 16.37 -10.47
CA LYS A 14 0.96 17.13 -9.33
C LYS A 14 2.27 16.55 -8.77
N ALA A 15 2.38 15.25 -8.71
CA ALA A 15 3.53 14.54 -8.15
C ALA A 15 4.83 14.76 -8.94
N PHE A 16 4.74 15.14 -10.22
CA PHE A 16 5.89 15.35 -11.12
C PHE A 16 6.20 16.83 -11.36
N GLY A 17 5.86 17.70 -10.43
CA GLY A 17 6.22 19.12 -10.48
C GLY A 17 5.21 20.03 -11.23
N ALA A 18 3.93 19.65 -11.27
CA ALA A 18 2.89 20.47 -11.93
C ALA A 18 2.84 21.91 -11.40
N SER A 19 3.11 22.14 -10.11
CA SER A 19 3.13 23.49 -9.52
C SER A 19 4.19 24.41 -10.11
N THR A 20 5.25 23.86 -10.70
CA THR A 20 6.37 24.62 -11.28
C THR A 20 6.28 24.73 -12.80
N MET A 21 5.56 23.82 -13.47
CA MET A 21 5.46 23.80 -14.94
C MET A 21 4.80 25.04 -15.53
N LYS A 22 3.88 25.68 -14.81
CA LYS A 22 3.25 26.94 -15.23
C LYS A 22 4.14 28.18 -15.04
N LYS A 23 5.13 28.10 -14.13
CA LYS A 23 5.93 29.26 -13.71
C LYS A 23 7.17 29.47 -14.53
N GLY A 24 7.50 28.59 -15.48
CA GLY A 24 8.69 28.72 -16.32
C GLY A 24 9.12 27.40 -16.97
N ASP A 25 10.30 27.41 -17.56
CA ASP A 25 10.90 26.23 -18.17
C ASP A 25 11.51 25.34 -17.09
N THR A 26 10.79 24.27 -16.78
CA THR A 26 11.21 23.28 -15.80
C THR A 26 11.54 21.96 -16.49
N MET A 27 12.36 21.13 -15.84
CA MET A 27 12.67 19.79 -16.36
C MET A 27 11.41 18.96 -16.63
N ALA A 28 10.42 19.03 -15.76
CA ALA A 28 9.16 18.30 -15.93
C ALA A 28 8.39 18.76 -17.18
N LYS A 29 8.35 20.07 -17.44
CA LYS A 29 7.73 20.65 -18.65
C LYS A 29 8.47 20.20 -19.90
N MET A 30 9.80 20.31 -19.91
CA MET A 30 10.65 19.85 -20.99
C MET A 30 10.40 18.38 -21.34
N TYR A 31 10.34 17.48 -20.35
CA TYR A 31 10.03 16.06 -20.58
C TYR A 31 8.69 15.91 -21.31
N PHE A 32 7.63 16.50 -20.80
CA PHE A 32 6.30 16.33 -21.40
C PHE A 32 6.20 16.95 -22.80
N GLU A 33 6.80 18.12 -23.03
CA GLU A 33 6.81 18.76 -24.35
C GLU A 33 7.62 17.98 -25.37
N SER A 34 8.79 17.46 -24.98
CA SER A 34 9.62 16.64 -25.86
C SER A 34 8.92 15.33 -26.26
N ILE A 35 8.27 14.66 -25.29
CA ILE A 35 7.50 13.43 -25.55
C ILE A 35 6.30 13.76 -26.45
N GLY A 36 5.58 14.85 -26.16
CA GLY A 36 4.47 15.32 -27.01
C GLY A 36 4.91 15.57 -28.45
N LYS A 37 6.06 16.23 -28.64
CA LYS A 37 6.66 16.51 -29.95
C LYS A 37 7.06 15.21 -30.66
N HIS A 38 7.68 14.27 -29.96
CA HIS A 38 8.13 12.99 -30.51
C HIS A 38 6.98 12.16 -31.04
N TYR A 39 5.86 12.05 -30.29
CA TYR A 39 4.67 11.30 -30.70
C TYR A 39 3.64 12.13 -31.50
N GLY A 40 3.95 13.38 -31.86
CA GLY A 40 3.03 14.24 -32.60
C GLY A 40 1.74 14.62 -31.84
N VAL A 41 1.75 14.54 -30.51
CA VAL A 41 0.59 14.80 -29.66
C VAL A 41 0.67 16.23 -29.08
N LYS A 42 -0.35 17.05 -29.38
CA LYS A 42 -0.48 18.38 -28.74
C LYS A 42 -0.92 18.20 -27.29
N ILE A 43 -0.11 18.70 -26.37
CA ILE A 43 -0.38 18.60 -24.92
C ILE A 43 -0.76 19.94 -24.28
N LYS A 44 -0.36 21.07 -24.92
CA LYS A 44 -0.65 22.42 -24.44
C LYS A 44 -2.15 22.67 -24.54
N ASP A 45 -2.76 23.13 -23.45
CA ASP A 45 -4.18 23.45 -23.34
C ASP A 45 -5.15 22.31 -23.66
N VAL A 46 -4.65 21.05 -23.73
CA VAL A 46 -5.46 19.86 -23.95
C VAL A 46 -5.72 19.14 -22.64
N PRO A 47 -7.00 18.91 -22.26
CA PRO A 47 -7.34 18.12 -21.08
C PRO A 47 -6.85 16.69 -21.21
N ILE A 48 -6.37 16.11 -20.10
CA ILE A 48 -5.85 14.73 -20.05
C ILE A 48 -6.83 13.71 -20.60
N LYS A 49 -8.15 13.90 -20.37
CA LYS A 49 -9.19 13.01 -20.92
C LYS A 49 -9.25 12.94 -22.44
N LYS A 50 -8.72 13.93 -23.13
CA LYS A 50 -8.68 13.99 -24.60
C LYS A 50 -7.37 13.47 -25.19
N LEU A 51 -6.38 13.16 -24.37
CA LEU A 51 -5.12 12.60 -24.82
C LEU A 51 -5.26 11.11 -25.15
N PRO A 52 -4.56 10.59 -26.18
CA PRO A 52 -4.57 9.16 -26.48
C PRO A 52 -4.11 8.32 -25.27
N LYS A 53 -4.73 7.18 -25.04
CA LYS A 53 -4.37 6.31 -23.92
C LYS A 53 -2.92 5.85 -24.00
N GLU A 54 -2.45 5.43 -25.17
CA GLU A 54 -1.06 5.01 -25.41
C GLU A 54 -0.05 6.11 -25.07
N PHE A 55 -0.36 7.35 -25.39
CA PHE A 55 0.47 8.50 -25.03
C PHE A 55 0.49 8.70 -23.51
N LEU A 56 -0.65 8.60 -22.84
CA LEU A 56 -0.72 8.69 -21.39
C LEU A 56 0.06 7.58 -20.71
N ASP A 57 0.02 6.37 -21.25
CA ASP A 57 0.78 5.24 -20.75
C ASP A 57 2.30 5.50 -20.87
N LYS A 58 2.76 6.11 -21.95
CA LYS A 58 4.16 6.55 -22.10
C LYS A 58 4.55 7.62 -21.07
N ILE A 59 3.67 8.55 -20.78
CA ILE A 59 3.90 9.55 -19.73
C ILE A 59 3.96 8.91 -18.35
N LEU A 60 3.05 7.98 -18.04
CA LEU A 60 2.94 7.39 -16.71
C LEU A 60 4.00 6.30 -16.45
N TYR A 61 4.25 5.42 -17.41
CA TYR A 61 5.08 4.22 -17.24
C TYR A 61 6.41 4.29 -17.98
N GLY A 62 6.63 5.33 -18.81
CA GLY A 62 7.87 5.53 -19.54
C GLY A 62 7.84 4.99 -20.98
N THR A 63 8.95 5.26 -21.69
CA THR A 63 9.12 4.88 -23.10
C THR A 63 9.84 3.55 -23.29
N GLY A 64 10.16 2.84 -22.18
CA GLY A 64 10.95 1.62 -22.22
C GLY A 64 12.38 1.90 -22.71
N THR A 65 12.79 1.25 -23.79
CA THR A 65 14.10 1.46 -24.43
C THR A 65 14.10 2.53 -25.53
N GLU A 66 12.92 3.10 -25.85
CA GLU A 66 12.77 4.10 -26.91
C GLU A 66 13.35 5.43 -26.46
N GLU A 67 14.35 5.93 -27.18
CA GLU A 67 15.01 7.20 -26.90
C GLU A 67 14.24 8.38 -27.45
N ILE A 68 14.08 9.39 -26.63
CA ILE A 68 13.44 10.66 -26.96
C ILE A 68 14.51 11.76 -27.04
N ASP A 69 14.40 12.66 -28.02
CA ASP A 69 15.21 13.86 -28.11
C ASP A 69 14.72 14.90 -27.12
N PHE A 70 15.50 15.16 -26.09
CA PHE A 70 15.22 16.20 -25.10
C PHE A 70 16.03 17.46 -25.38
N GLU A 71 15.38 18.61 -25.23
CA GLU A 71 16.00 19.92 -25.38
C GLU A 71 15.65 20.77 -24.15
N TYR A 72 16.65 21.10 -23.35
CA TYR A 72 16.51 21.93 -22.16
C TYR A 72 17.19 23.26 -22.34
N SER A 73 16.40 24.34 -22.26
CA SER A 73 16.89 25.71 -22.31
C SER A 73 17.12 26.22 -20.88
N SER A 74 18.33 26.71 -20.64
CA SER A 74 18.72 27.33 -19.38
C SER A 74 19.43 28.68 -19.65
N PRO A 75 19.57 29.54 -18.65
CA PRO A 75 20.35 30.79 -18.80
C PRO A 75 21.78 30.57 -19.25
N SER A 76 22.35 29.38 -19.04
CA SER A 76 23.69 28.95 -19.44
C SER A 76 23.75 28.32 -20.85
N GLY A 77 22.63 28.25 -21.57
CA GLY A 77 22.55 27.69 -22.93
C GLY A 77 21.54 26.56 -23.09
N VAL A 78 21.46 26.05 -24.32
CA VAL A 78 20.57 24.95 -24.70
C VAL A 78 21.35 23.63 -24.63
N ARG A 79 20.84 22.67 -23.86
CA ARG A 79 21.38 21.30 -23.80
C ARG A 79 20.46 20.36 -24.54
N LYS A 80 21.02 19.55 -25.44
CA LYS A 80 20.31 18.51 -26.17
C LYS A 80 20.90 17.15 -25.78
N PHE A 81 20.02 16.20 -25.53
CA PHE A 81 20.43 14.82 -25.22
C PHE A 81 19.35 13.82 -25.63
N LYS A 82 19.74 12.59 -25.89
CA LYS A 82 18.83 11.49 -26.16
C LYS A 82 18.83 10.53 -24.97
N ALA A 83 17.66 10.16 -24.52
CA ALA A 83 17.49 9.17 -23.47
C ALA A 83 16.08 8.57 -23.50
N PRO A 84 15.88 7.38 -22.98
CA PRO A 84 14.53 6.91 -22.68
C PRO A 84 13.93 7.73 -21.53
N PHE A 85 12.60 7.91 -21.58
CA PHE A 85 11.89 8.53 -20.47
C PHE A 85 11.48 7.47 -19.46
N GLU A 86 11.89 7.63 -18.22
CA GLU A 86 11.63 6.68 -17.14
C GLU A 86 10.12 6.52 -16.84
N GLY A 87 9.32 7.56 -17.03
CA GLY A 87 7.91 7.61 -16.63
C GLY A 87 7.71 8.28 -15.27
N VAL A 88 6.51 8.81 -15.08
CA VAL A 88 6.16 9.50 -13.82
C VAL A 88 6.12 8.53 -12.64
N ILE A 89 5.48 7.37 -12.82
CA ILE A 89 5.31 6.37 -11.75
C ILE A 89 6.65 5.76 -11.34
N PRO A 90 7.46 5.19 -12.24
CA PRO A 90 8.78 4.67 -11.88
C PRO A 90 9.70 5.72 -11.24
N THR A 91 9.66 6.97 -11.74
CA THR A 91 10.44 8.06 -11.13
C THR A 91 10.04 8.32 -9.68
N LEU A 92 8.74 8.29 -9.36
CA LEU A 92 8.26 8.49 -7.99
C LEU A 92 8.64 7.32 -7.08
N GLU A 93 8.48 6.09 -7.57
CA GLU A 93 8.87 4.87 -6.84
C GLU A 93 10.37 4.86 -6.53
N ARG A 94 11.20 5.16 -7.52
CA ARG A 94 12.65 5.24 -7.33
C ARG A 94 13.00 6.32 -6.31
N ARG A 95 12.45 7.53 -6.45
CA ARG A 95 12.72 8.65 -5.52
C ARG A 95 12.24 8.35 -4.11
N HIS A 96 11.11 7.67 -3.93
CA HIS A 96 10.64 7.23 -2.63
C HIS A 96 11.62 6.26 -1.97
N ASN A 97 12.17 5.31 -2.75
CA ASN A 97 13.10 4.30 -2.24
C ASN A 97 14.50 4.86 -1.95
N GLU A 98 14.96 5.83 -2.74
CA GLU A 98 16.30 6.41 -2.63
C GLU A 98 16.40 7.56 -1.61
N THR A 99 15.27 8.22 -1.29
CA THR A 99 15.30 9.39 -0.42
C THR A 99 15.65 9.02 1.03
N LYS A 100 16.58 9.79 1.62
CA LYS A 100 16.92 9.72 3.04
C LYS A 100 16.08 10.69 3.90
N SER A 101 15.34 11.60 3.26
CA SER A 101 14.51 12.59 3.95
C SER A 101 13.14 12.02 4.26
N GLN A 102 12.76 11.99 5.54
CA GLN A 102 11.45 11.53 5.98
C GLN A 102 10.31 12.36 5.36
N GLY A 103 10.44 13.70 5.33
CA GLY A 103 9.42 14.55 4.73
C GLY A 103 9.23 14.35 3.23
N MET A 104 10.33 14.03 2.49
CA MET A 104 10.22 13.69 1.07
C MET A 104 9.58 12.32 0.86
N ARG A 105 9.83 11.37 1.75
CA ARG A 105 9.17 10.07 1.71
C ARG A 105 7.67 10.21 1.90
N GLU A 106 7.23 10.91 2.94
CA GLU A 106 5.82 11.22 3.21
C GLU A 106 5.16 11.96 2.03
N PHE A 107 5.88 12.88 1.38
CA PHE A 107 5.40 13.56 0.18
C PHE A 107 5.11 12.58 -0.97
N TYR A 108 5.98 11.59 -1.23
CA TYR A 108 5.73 10.59 -2.26
C TYR A 108 4.61 9.63 -1.87
N GLU A 109 4.51 9.25 -0.59
CA GLU A 109 3.46 8.37 -0.04
C GLU A 109 2.05 8.96 -0.22
N MET A 110 1.90 10.30 -0.25
CA MET A 110 0.61 10.93 -0.57
C MET A 110 0.06 10.58 -1.97
N TYR A 111 0.91 10.09 -2.89
CA TYR A 111 0.54 9.67 -4.23
C TYR A 111 0.47 8.15 -4.39
N MET A 112 0.69 7.42 -3.33
CA MET A 112 0.60 5.96 -3.26
C MET A 112 -0.70 5.55 -2.57
N SER A 113 -1.13 4.34 -2.82
CA SER A 113 -2.27 3.73 -2.14
C SER A 113 -1.91 2.29 -1.81
N ASP A 114 -2.37 1.82 -0.67
CA ASP A 114 -2.28 0.41 -0.33
C ASP A 114 -3.12 -0.39 -1.32
N SER A 115 -2.51 -1.41 -1.90
CA SER A 115 -3.19 -2.40 -2.74
C SER A 115 -2.76 -3.79 -2.34
N ASP A 116 -3.64 -4.75 -2.53
CA ASP A 116 -3.29 -6.14 -2.30
C ASP A 116 -2.22 -6.58 -3.32
N CYS A 117 -1.25 -7.33 -2.83
CA CYS A 117 -0.22 -7.92 -3.67
C CYS A 117 -0.88 -8.85 -4.73
N PRO A 118 -0.58 -8.70 -6.04
CA PRO A 118 -1.18 -9.52 -7.09
C PRO A 118 -0.82 -11.01 -6.99
N GLU A 119 0.29 -11.35 -6.34
CA GLU A 119 0.72 -12.73 -6.14
C GLU A 119 0.03 -13.41 -4.95
N CYS A 120 -0.05 -12.72 -3.81
CA CYS A 120 -0.57 -13.34 -2.60
C CYS A 120 -2.00 -12.88 -2.24
N HIS A 121 -2.59 -11.95 -3.01
CA HIS A 121 -3.94 -11.41 -2.80
C HIS A 121 -4.22 -11.03 -1.33
N GLY A 122 -3.26 -10.32 -0.72
CA GLY A 122 -3.35 -9.87 0.66
C GLY A 122 -3.01 -10.92 1.73
N SER A 123 -2.76 -12.19 1.36
CA SER A 123 -2.45 -13.24 2.35
C SER A 123 -1.08 -13.09 3.00
N ARG A 124 -0.14 -12.39 2.36
CA ARG A 124 1.27 -12.24 2.77
C ARG A 124 2.02 -13.57 2.93
N LEU A 125 1.47 -14.64 2.39
CA LEU A 125 1.99 -16.00 2.47
C LEU A 125 2.16 -16.59 1.07
N ASN A 126 3.13 -17.48 0.92
CA ASN A 126 3.33 -18.22 -0.31
C ASN A 126 2.31 -19.37 -0.47
N LYS A 127 2.21 -19.91 -1.68
CA LYS A 127 1.27 -20.98 -2.01
C LYS A 127 1.46 -22.26 -1.17
N ASN A 128 2.71 -22.59 -0.82
CA ASN A 128 3.01 -23.77 -0.02
C ASN A 128 2.48 -23.63 1.43
N SER A 129 2.66 -22.42 2.02
CA SER A 129 2.11 -22.14 3.35
C SER A 129 0.59 -22.17 3.36
N LEU A 130 -0.05 -21.71 2.29
CA LEU A 130 -1.51 -21.72 2.14
C LEU A 130 -2.07 -23.13 1.85
N ALA A 131 -1.24 -24.08 1.39
CA ALA A 131 -1.64 -25.47 1.20
C ALA A 131 -1.79 -26.23 2.53
N VAL A 132 -1.17 -25.75 3.60
CA VAL A 132 -1.31 -26.35 4.95
C VAL A 132 -2.69 -26.00 5.51
N LYS A 133 -3.43 -27.02 5.91
CA LYS A 133 -4.76 -26.89 6.52
C LYS A 133 -4.82 -27.55 7.88
N VAL A 134 -5.60 -26.98 8.78
CA VAL A 134 -6.02 -27.58 10.04
C VAL A 134 -7.54 -27.74 9.96
N GLY A 135 -8.00 -28.99 9.94
CA GLY A 135 -9.37 -29.29 9.53
C GLY A 135 -9.61 -28.89 8.06
N SER A 136 -10.61 -28.07 7.81
CA SER A 136 -10.98 -27.62 6.45
C SER A 136 -10.32 -26.30 6.02
N LYS A 137 -9.68 -25.54 6.93
CA LYS A 137 -9.21 -24.18 6.69
C LYS A 137 -7.70 -24.04 6.74
N ASN A 138 -7.16 -23.19 5.86
CA ASN A 138 -5.78 -22.69 5.95
C ASN A 138 -5.71 -21.44 6.84
N ILE A 139 -4.48 -20.98 7.11
CA ILE A 139 -4.25 -19.85 8.00
C ILE A 139 -4.91 -18.54 7.49
N LYS A 140 -4.95 -18.30 6.17
CA LYS A 140 -5.58 -17.09 5.59
C LYS A 140 -7.09 -17.15 5.79
N GLU A 141 -7.72 -18.26 5.45
CA GLU A 141 -9.15 -18.48 5.64
C GLU A 141 -9.56 -18.33 7.11
N LEU A 142 -8.71 -18.81 8.02
CA LEU A 142 -8.96 -18.70 9.46
C LEU A 142 -8.84 -17.24 9.93
N THR A 143 -7.76 -16.54 9.55
CA THR A 143 -7.52 -15.17 10.02
C THR A 143 -8.46 -14.14 9.41
N ASP A 144 -9.14 -14.46 8.30
CA ASP A 144 -10.19 -13.63 7.69
C ASP A 144 -11.56 -13.76 8.38
N MET A 145 -11.71 -14.75 9.25
CA MET A 145 -12.93 -14.88 10.05
C MET A 145 -12.93 -13.85 11.19
N GLN A 146 -14.12 -13.52 11.68
CA GLN A 146 -14.28 -12.77 12.91
C GLN A 146 -13.74 -13.57 14.10
N ILE A 147 -13.29 -12.87 15.15
CA ILE A 147 -12.69 -13.51 16.34
C ILE A 147 -13.60 -14.56 16.96
N THR A 148 -14.90 -14.30 17.05
CA THR A 148 -15.89 -15.30 17.51
C THR A 148 -15.89 -16.55 16.62
N GLY A 149 -15.93 -16.36 15.30
CA GLY A 149 -15.92 -17.45 14.34
C GLY A 149 -14.63 -18.29 14.38
N ILE A 150 -13.47 -17.65 14.63
CA ILE A 150 -12.19 -18.35 14.83
C ILE A 150 -12.29 -19.27 16.07
N LYS A 151 -12.80 -18.72 17.17
CA LYS A 151 -12.95 -19.46 18.43
C LYS A 151 -13.89 -20.67 18.27
N ASP A 152 -15.04 -20.46 17.63
CA ASP A 152 -16.01 -21.54 17.37
C ASP A 152 -15.41 -22.60 16.46
N TYR A 153 -14.69 -22.20 15.41
CA TYR A 153 -14.01 -23.12 14.52
C TYR A 153 -12.96 -23.97 15.24
N ILE A 154 -12.09 -23.36 16.05
CA ILE A 154 -11.06 -24.07 16.81
C ILE A 154 -11.69 -25.09 17.77
N ASN A 155 -12.79 -24.71 18.42
CA ASN A 155 -13.49 -25.61 19.36
C ASN A 155 -14.29 -26.72 18.66
N SER A 156 -14.60 -26.54 17.36
CA SER A 156 -15.28 -27.58 16.56
C SER A 156 -14.32 -28.61 15.95
N LEU A 157 -12.99 -28.42 16.09
CA LEU A 157 -12.01 -29.34 15.52
C LEU A 157 -12.04 -30.70 16.24
N GLU A 158 -12.29 -31.76 15.49
CA GLU A 158 -12.15 -33.15 15.97
C GLU A 158 -10.67 -33.54 15.85
N LEU A 159 -9.94 -33.47 16.95
CA LEU A 159 -8.52 -33.85 17.00
C LEU A 159 -8.37 -35.32 17.35
N SER A 160 -7.43 -36.01 16.70
CA SER A 160 -7.02 -37.32 17.14
C SER A 160 -6.35 -37.24 18.52
N LYS A 161 -6.30 -38.35 19.28
CA LYS A 161 -5.61 -38.42 20.60
C LYS A 161 -4.16 -37.94 20.50
N LYS A 162 -3.49 -38.25 19.41
CA LYS A 162 -2.12 -37.78 19.13
C LYS A 162 -2.07 -36.28 18.92
N ASP A 163 -2.97 -35.73 18.11
CA ASP A 163 -3.03 -34.30 17.81
C ASP A 163 -3.45 -33.50 19.04
N GLU A 164 -4.34 -34.04 19.87
CA GLU A 164 -4.74 -33.42 21.15
C GLU A 164 -3.56 -33.31 22.12
N MET A 165 -2.71 -34.36 22.19
CA MET A 165 -1.49 -34.33 23.02
C MET A 165 -0.51 -33.27 22.54
N ILE A 166 -0.44 -32.99 21.25
CA ILE A 166 0.45 -31.97 20.65
C ILE A 166 -0.15 -30.56 20.74
N ALA A 167 -1.41 -30.43 20.36
CA ALA A 167 -2.05 -29.11 20.16
C ALA A 167 -2.89 -28.65 21.38
N GLY A 168 -3.20 -29.51 22.33
CA GLY A 168 -4.13 -29.19 23.41
C GLY A 168 -3.75 -27.94 24.21
N GLN A 169 -2.46 -27.80 24.56
CA GLN A 169 -1.98 -26.61 25.27
C GLN A 169 -2.07 -25.34 24.36
N ILE A 170 -1.79 -25.49 23.07
CA ILE A 170 -1.89 -24.38 22.10
C ILE A 170 -3.34 -23.96 21.94
N VAL A 171 -4.27 -24.90 21.79
CA VAL A 171 -5.71 -24.64 21.68
C VAL A 171 -6.23 -23.92 22.92
N LYS A 172 -5.80 -24.34 24.10
CA LYS A 172 -6.17 -23.70 25.37
C LYS A 172 -5.71 -22.25 25.41
N GLU A 173 -4.45 -21.99 25.05
CA GLU A 173 -3.88 -20.64 25.01
C GLU A 173 -4.57 -19.75 23.96
N LEU A 174 -4.84 -20.29 22.76
CA LEU A 174 -5.58 -19.56 21.72
C LEU A 174 -6.99 -19.19 22.19
N ASN A 175 -7.72 -20.12 22.81
CA ASN A 175 -9.05 -19.85 23.34
C ASN A 175 -9.03 -18.76 24.42
N THR A 176 -8.04 -18.76 25.28
CA THR A 176 -7.86 -17.73 26.30
C THR A 176 -7.64 -16.35 25.67
N ARG A 177 -6.73 -16.25 24.71
CA ARG A 177 -6.44 -14.98 24.04
C ARG A 177 -7.60 -14.47 23.19
N LEU A 178 -8.29 -15.34 22.47
CA LEU A 178 -9.49 -14.99 21.72
C LEU A 178 -10.61 -14.51 22.65
N GLN A 179 -10.76 -15.14 23.82
CA GLN A 179 -11.74 -14.71 24.81
C GLN A 179 -11.44 -13.31 25.32
N PHE A 180 -10.18 -12.97 25.63
CA PHE A 180 -9.83 -11.60 26.02
C PHE A 180 -10.20 -10.56 24.98
N LEU A 181 -10.02 -10.86 23.68
CA LEU A 181 -10.43 -9.95 22.61
C LEU A 181 -11.96 -9.80 22.56
N ILE A 182 -12.71 -10.86 22.81
CA ILE A 182 -14.17 -10.83 22.89
C ILE A 182 -14.63 -10.01 24.11
N ASP A 183 -14.00 -10.21 25.27
CA ASP A 183 -14.35 -9.54 26.53
C ASP A 183 -14.15 -8.02 26.48
N VAL A 184 -13.18 -7.55 25.67
CA VAL A 184 -12.98 -6.12 25.44
C VAL A 184 -13.82 -5.58 24.28
N GLY A 185 -14.75 -6.38 23.72
CA GLY A 185 -15.69 -5.99 22.68
C GLY A 185 -15.04 -5.82 21.28
N LEU A 186 -14.07 -6.69 20.95
CA LEU A 186 -13.42 -6.76 19.64
C LEU A 186 -13.78 -8.03 18.87
N ASP A 187 -14.88 -8.64 19.20
CA ASP A 187 -15.40 -9.90 18.63
C ASP A 187 -15.62 -9.86 17.12
N TYR A 188 -15.96 -8.69 16.58
CA TYR A 188 -16.21 -8.43 15.17
C TYR A 188 -14.95 -8.25 14.31
N LEU A 189 -13.78 -8.06 14.93
CA LEU A 189 -12.53 -7.89 14.19
C LEU A 189 -12.06 -9.18 13.53
N THR A 190 -11.23 -9.04 12.51
CA THR A 190 -10.50 -10.14 11.88
C THR A 190 -9.00 -10.00 12.18
N LEU A 191 -8.30 -11.13 12.36
CA LEU A 191 -6.86 -11.11 12.60
C LEU A 191 -6.04 -10.67 11.38
N SER A 192 -6.61 -10.76 10.18
CA SER A 192 -5.98 -10.29 8.93
C SER A 192 -6.00 -8.77 8.78
N ARG A 193 -6.77 -8.04 9.58
CA ARG A 193 -6.90 -6.58 9.50
C ARG A 193 -5.58 -5.90 9.84
N SER A 194 -5.15 -4.99 8.98
CA SER A 194 -3.93 -4.20 9.19
C SER A 194 -4.07 -3.29 10.41
N ALA A 195 -3.02 -3.23 11.23
CA ALA A 195 -2.98 -2.38 12.42
C ALA A 195 -3.20 -0.89 12.08
N GLY A 196 -2.70 -0.40 10.94
CA GLY A 196 -2.92 0.98 10.48
C GLY A 196 -4.37 1.32 10.09
N ARG A 197 -5.26 0.32 10.03
CA ARG A 197 -6.70 0.51 9.77
C ARG A 197 -7.56 0.37 11.03
N LEU A 198 -6.93 0.21 12.18
CA LEU A 198 -7.63 0.20 13.46
C LEU A 198 -7.96 1.64 13.88
N SER A 199 -9.12 1.82 14.47
CA SER A 199 -9.45 3.07 15.17
C SER A 199 -8.64 3.18 16.46
N GLY A 200 -8.44 4.40 16.98
CA GLY A 200 -7.73 4.60 18.25
C GLY A 200 -8.33 3.80 19.41
N GLY A 201 -9.66 3.69 19.48
CA GLY A 201 -10.35 2.89 20.48
C GLY A 201 -10.15 1.38 20.31
N GLU A 202 -10.05 0.87 19.08
CA GLU A 202 -9.71 -0.53 18.82
C GLU A 202 -8.28 -0.84 19.24
N GLU A 203 -7.32 0.03 18.91
CA GLU A 203 -5.92 -0.13 19.31
C GLU A 203 -5.78 -0.15 20.84
N GLN A 204 -6.45 0.78 21.53
CA GLN A 204 -6.43 0.87 22.97
C GLN A 204 -7.02 -0.40 23.64
N ARG A 205 -8.12 -0.94 23.11
CA ARG A 205 -8.72 -2.19 23.60
C ARG A 205 -7.82 -3.41 23.35
N ILE A 206 -7.10 -3.47 22.21
CA ILE A 206 -6.11 -4.52 21.95
C ILE A 206 -4.98 -4.46 22.98
N ARG A 207 -4.46 -3.26 23.28
CA ARG A 207 -3.44 -3.08 24.34
C ARG A 207 -3.95 -3.55 25.69
N LEU A 208 -5.19 -3.20 26.05
CA LEU A 208 -5.82 -3.64 27.28
C LEU A 208 -5.92 -5.16 27.35
N ALA A 209 -6.44 -5.81 26.29
CA ALA A 209 -6.53 -7.26 26.20
C ALA A 209 -5.16 -7.94 26.37
N THR A 210 -4.10 -7.36 25.77
CA THR A 210 -2.74 -7.88 25.89
C THR A 210 -2.20 -7.77 27.32
N GLN A 211 -2.47 -6.66 28.00
CA GLN A 211 -2.02 -6.42 29.39
C GLN A 211 -2.75 -7.36 30.38
N ILE A 212 -4.07 -7.45 30.26
CA ILE A 212 -4.88 -8.36 31.11
C ILE A 212 -4.51 -9.83 30.81
N GLY A 213 -4.35 -10.16 29.52
CA GLY A 213 -3.98 -11.49 29.06
C GLY A 213 -2.59 -11.97 29.50
N SER A 214 -1.72 -11.06 29.98
CA SER A 214 -0.40 -11.42 30.52
C SER A 214 -0.49 -12.19 31.86
N GLY A 215 -1.68 -12.20 32.49
CA GLY A 215 -1.92 -12.93 33.75
C GLY A 215 -1.11 -12.41 34.94
N LEU A 216 -0.52 -11.20 34.84
CA LEU A 216 0.21 -10.58 35.94
C LEU A 216 -0.75 -10.23 37.08
N THR A 217 -0.66 -10.97 38.17
CA THR A 217 -1.38 -10.69 39.41
C THR A 217 -0.61 -9.69 40.28
N GLY A 218 -1.33 -8.80 40.99
CA GLY A 218 -0.70 -7.81 41.88
C GLY A 218 -0.20 -6.55 41.18
N VAL A 219 -0.58 -6.29 39.94
CA VAL A 219 -0.23 -5.07 39.18
C VAL A 219 -1.47 -4.17 39.06
N LEU A 220 -1.29 -2.87 39.33
CA LEU A 220 -2.31 -1.85 39.11
C LEU A 220 -2.24 -1.34 37.68
N TYR A 221 -3.31 -1.52 36.92
CA TYR A 221 -3.45 -0.95 35.58
C TYR A 221 -4.13 0.43 35.65
N ILE A 222 -3.44 1.47 35.23
CA ILE A 222 -3.99 2.81 35.12
C ILE A 222 -4.32 3.06 33.65
N ILE A 223 -5.59 3.29 33.35
CA ILE A 223 -6.09 3.54 32.01
C ILE A 223 -6.39 5.03 31.92
N TYR A 224 -5.79 5.71 30.92
CA TYR A 224 -6.08 7.10 30.59
C TYR A 224 -6.98 7.13 29.36
N GLU A 225 -8.03 7.95 29.40
CA GLU A 225 -8.86 8.29 28.22
C GLU A 225 -8.17 9.32 27.33
#